data_cfdf11f6f688ca177cecedb000a1c5d6
#
_entry.id   cfdf11f6f688ca177cecedb000a1c5d6
#
_cell.length_a   1.000
_cell.length_b   1.000
_cell.length_c   1.000
_cell.angle_alpha   90.00
_cell.angle_beta   90.00
_cell.angle_gamma   90.00
#
_symmetry.space_group_name_H-M   'P 1'
#
loop_
_entity.id
_entity.type
_entity.pdbx_description
1 polymer ?
#
loop_
_entity_poly.entity_id
_entity_poly.type
_entity_poly.pdbx_seq_one_letter_code
_entity_poly.pdbx_strand_id
1 'polypeptide(L)'
;EKLKAAKEAENVVRIAAGKKPDPVPVNPRNAGAGSLRQKDASVTAGRGLAFWSYQLGEVIGGPNFTSHHATLDFLQDLGFPVNPNIALVNSMDEVTAYCEKFQNERHQLPYEIDGVVIKLDDLAQRETLGFTARAPRWAIAFKFPPEERTTLLKDIQISVGRTGRVTPFAVLESVFVGGSNVAMATLHNEDQVRLKDVRPGDTVTVRKAGDVIPEVVGPVLSLRPKGSQPWVFPSVCSCPMRGELTRPDGEVNMRCIEPNCPQQRDQRIIYFVSRGAMDIDGFGEQTVIQLSDVGILSDAGDIYSLTVEQLLTLEGFAQKGAEKLIVAIDASKTRPLPKLLTALGIKHLGPSASEALAIAFGNLDDIMNATEDDLATVDGVGGVIANSLISWYSRPANKVIIEKLRAAGVEFGNVEVSRLPQNLVGKNIVVTGTLVNFDRDGAERAIRDRGGKSPGSVSKKTFALVVGAEAGASKLTKAQELGVPILNEDQFKVVLETGELPA
;
A
#
# COMPACT_ATOMS: atom_id res chain seq x y z
N GLU A 1 -3.12 -22.62 -16.96
CA GLU A 1 -3.09 -24.08 -17.19
C GLU A 1 -1.87 -24.51 -18.04
N LYS A 2 -1.61 -23.90 -19.21
CA LYS A 2 -0.45 -24.25 -20.06
C LYS A 2 0.87 -24.18 -19.29
N LEU A 3 1.11 -23.10 -18.53
CA LEU A 3 2.32 -22.95 -17.70
C LEU A 3 2.40 -24.02 -16.60
N LYS A 4 1.28 -24.36 -15.98
CA LYS A 4 1.20 -25.41 -14.96
C LYS A 4 1.56 -26.77 -15.56
N ALA A 5 0.94 -27.15 -16.66
CA ALA A 5 1.22 -28.40 -17.35
C ALA A 5 2.67 -28.51 -17.84
N ALA A 6 3.24 -27.40 -18.36
CA ALA A 6 4.65 -27.34 -18.74
C ALA A 6 5.60 -27.57 -17.55
N LYS A 7 5.29 -26.95 -16.40
CA LYS A 7 6.08 -27.14 -15.16
C LYS A 7 5.94 -28.53 -14.56
N GLU A 8 4.77 -29.11 -14.63
CA GLU A 8 4.54 -30.51 -14.22
C GLU A 8 5.36 -31.48 -15.09
N ALA A 9 5.35 -31.29 -16.40
CA ALA A 9 6.16 -32.10 -17.34
C ALA A 9 7.67 -31.92 -17.09
N GLU A 10 8.15 -30.68 -16.88
CA GLU A 10 9.54 -30.40 -16.51
C GLU A 10 9.92 -31.09 -15.19
N ASN A 11 9.06 -31.06 -14.20
CA ASN A 11 9.28 -31.71 -12.91
C ASN A 11 9.43 -33.24 -13.01
N VAL A 12 8.69 -33.88 -13.92
CA VAL A 12 8.86 -35.32 -14.16
C VAL A 12 10.31 -35.61 -14.61
N VAL A 13 10.84 -34.80 -15.52
CA VAL A 13 12.22 -34.95 -16.03
C VAL A 13 13.25 -34.64 -14.90
N ARG A 14 13.00 -33.59 -14.10
CA ARG A 14 13.87 -33.23 -12.97
C ARG A 14 13.95 -34.32 -11.91
N ILE A 15 12.80 -34.90 -11.55
CA ILE A 15 12.72 -36.00 -10.56
C ILE A 15 13.44 -37.22 -11.09
N ALA A 16 13.27 -37.58 -12.36
CA ALA A 16 13.99 -38.69 -13.01
C ALA A 16 15.53 -38.48 -13.02
N ALA A 17 15.96 -37.20 -13.08
CA ALA A 17 17.36 -36.81 -12.97
C ALA A 17 17.88 -36.64 -11.52
N GLY A 18 17.11 -37.03 -10.49
CA GLY A 18 17.47 -36.92 -9.06
C GLY A 18 17.46 -35.48 -8.52
N LYS A 19 16.85 -34.54 -9.25
CA LYS A 19 16.74 -33.13 -8.82
C LYS A 19 15.42 -32.88 -8.09
N LYS A 20 15.40 -31.91 -7.17
CA LYS A 20 14.15 -31.45 -6.53
C LYS A 20 13.21 -30.84 -7.58
N PRO A 21 11.90 -31.11 -7.51
CA PRO A 21 10.94 -30.46 -8.38
C PRO A 21 10.86 -28.96 -8.11
N ASP A 22 10.64 -28.18 -9.16
CA ASP A 22 10.36 -26.76 -9.01
C ASP A 22 8.91 -26.53 -8.55
N PRO A 23 8.63 -25.44 -7.85
CA PRO A 23 7.26 -25.09 -7.48
C PRO A 23 6.37 -24.95 -8.72
N VAL A 24 5.24 -25.65 -8.74
CA VAL A 24 4.22 -25.51 -9.77
C VAL A 24 3.35 -24.31 -9.43
N PRO A 25 3.14 -23.36 -10.37
CA PRO A 25 2.26 -22.23 -10.12
C PRO A 25 0.83 -22.69 -9.88
N VAL A 26 0.27 -22.33 -8.73
CA VAL A 26 -1.07 -22.72 -8.31
C VAL A 26 -2.05 -21.56 -8.47
N ASN A 27 -1.58 -20.33 -8.21
CA ASN A 27 -2.39 -19.11 -8.30
C ASN A 27 -2.06 -18.34 -9.58
N PRO A 28 -3.01 -18.14 -10.51
CA PRO A 28 -2.78 -17.43 -11.77
C PRO A 28 -2.30 -16.00 -11.59
N ARG A 29 -2.80 -15.28 -10.58
CA ARG A 29 -2.38 -13.90 -10.26
C ARG A 29 -0.90 -13.84 -9.90
N ASN A 30 -0.45 -14.74 -9.01
CA ASN A 30 0.95 -14.79 -8.60
C ASN A 30 1.85 -15.29 -9.73
N ALA A 31 1.38 -16.25 -10.52
CA ALA A 31 2.07 -16.74 -11.72
C ALA A 31 2.25 -15.64 -12.77
N GLY A 32 1.21 -14.84 -13.04
CA GLY A 32 1.25 -13.69 -13.93
C GLY A 32 2.24 -12.62 -13.45
N ALA A 33 2.12 -12.20 -12.21
CA ALA A 33 3.01 -11.20 -11.60
C ALA A 33 4.48 -11.67 -11.60
N GLY A 34 4.73 -12.93 -11.22
CA GLY A 34 6.07 -13.53 -11.26
C GLY A 34 6.64 -13.66 -12.67
N SER A 35 5.77 -13.87 -13.65
CA SER A 35 6.16 -13.96 -15.05
C SER A 35 6.61 -12.64 -15.66
N LEU A 36 5.96 -11.54 -15.29
CA LEU A 36 6.34 -10.19 -15.72
C LEU A 36 7.68 -9.72 -15.14
N ARG A 37 8.10 -10.26 -14.00
CA ARG A 37 9.33 -9.86 -13.29
C ARG A 37 10.56 -10.69 -13.68
N GLN A 38 10.51 -11.48 -14.75
CA GLN A 38 11.66 -12.23 -15.20
C GLN A 38 12.74 -11.29 -15.76
N LYS A 39 14.01 -11.58 -15.43
CA LYS A 39 15.16 -10.80 -15.95
C LYS A 39 15.37 -11.03 -17.45
N ASP A 40 15.05 -12.23 -17.92
CA ASP A 40 15.15 -12.62 -19.31
C ASP A 40 13.74 -12.59 -19.94
N ALA A 41 13.55 -11.71 -20.91
CA ALA A 41 12.29 -11.51 -21.61
C ALA A 41 11.84 -12.77 -22.39
N SER A 42 12.78 -13.63 -22.81
CA SER A 42 12.46 -14.88 -23.51
C SER A 42 11.69 -15.86 -22.63
N VAL A 43 11.99 -15.87 -21.31
CA VAL A 43 11.27 -16.66 -20.32
C VAL A 43 9.82 -16.18 -20.19
N THR A 44 9.60 -14.87 -20.17
CA THR A 44 8.26 -14.28 -20.15
C THR A 44 7.48 -14.59 -21.42
N ALA A 45 8.11 -14.46 -22.60
CA ALA A 45 7.50 -14.77 -23.89
C ALA A 45 7.02 -16.22 -23.97
N GLY A 46 7.80 -17.17 -23.41
CA GLY A 46 7.43 -18.60 -23.38
C GLY A 46 6.26 -18.93 -22.43
N ARG A 47 5.81 -18.00 -21.57
CA ARG A 47 4.76 -18.27 -20.56
C ARG A 47 3.33 -18.02 -21.05
N GLY A 48 3.15 -17.47 -22.25
CA GLY A 48 1.84 -17.30 -22.87
C GLY A 48 0.91 -16.42 -22.05
N LEU A 49 1.41 -15.29 -21.52
CA LEU A 49 0.58 -14.34 -20.77
C LEU A 49 -0.47 -13.69 -21.67
N ALA A 50 -1.67 -13.51 -21.14
CA ALA A 50 -2.74 -12.72 -21.75
C ALA A 50 -2.74 -11.30 -21.16
N PHE A 51 -3.27 -10.35 -21.93
CA PHE A 51 -3.37 -8.95 -21.58
C PHE A 51 -4.76 -8.44 -21.89
N TRP A 52 -5.32 -7.61 -21.02
CA TRP A 52 -6.59 -6.91 -21.21
C TRP A 52 -6.41 -5.41 -20.97
N SER A 53 -6.81 -4.60 -21.96
CA SER A 53 -6.98 -3.16 -21.79
C SER A 53 -8.32 -2.88 -21.11
N TYR A 54 -8.31 -2.09 -20.04
CA TYR A 54 -9.52 -1.82 -19.26
C TYR A 54 -9.75 -0.32 -18.99
N GLN A 55 -8.83 0.51 -19.43
CA GLN A 55 -8.91 1.97 -19.29
C GLN A 55 -7.92 2.65 -20.23
N LEU A 56 -8.35 3.77 -20.80
CA LEU A 56 -7.47 4.68 -21.52
C LEU A 56 -6.84 5.66 -20.51
N GLY A 57 -5.55 5.93 -20.67
CA GLY A 57 -4.84 6.94 -19.89
C GLY A 57 -5.00 8.33 -20.45
N GLU A 58 -4.01 9.20 -20.26
CA GLU A 58 -3.97 10.52 -20.84
C GLU A 58 -3.79 10.42 -22.36
N VAL A 59 -4.54 11.23 -23.12
CA VAL A 59 -4.48 11.30 -24.58
C VAL A 59 -4.13 12.71 -24.99
N ILE A 60 -3.05 12.87 -25.74
CA ILE A 60 -2.61 14.16 -26.28
C ILE A 60 -2.87 14.14 -27.80
N GLY A 61 -3.61 15.14 -28.29
CA GLY A 61 -3.91 15.28 -29.71
C GLY A 61 -4.83 14.20 -30.29
N GLY A 62 -5.56 13.45 -29.45
CA GLY A 62 -6.48 12.39 -29.84
C GLY A 62 -7.96 12.80 -29.80
N PRO A 63 -8.89 11.84 -30.05
CA PRO A 63 -10.31 12.08 -29.95
C PRO A 63 -10.77 12.38 -28.52
N ASN A 64 -11.79 13.19 -28.38
CA ASN A 64 -12.44 13.44 -27.10
C ASN A 64 -13.56 12.41 -26.88
N PHE A 65 -13.56 11.79 -25.70
CA PHE A 65 -14.55 10.82 -25.30
C PHE A 65 -15.49 11.39 -24.23
N THR A 66 -16.76 11.04 -24.30
CA THR A 66 -17.77 11.39 -23.28
C THR A 66 -18.09 10.20 -22.39
N SER A 67 -17.84 8.98 -22.85
CA SER A 67 -18.12 7.76 -22.11
C SER A 67 -16.90 6.83 -22.04
N HIS A 68 -16.82 6.04 -20.98
CA HIS A 68 -15.81 5.03 -20.81
C HIS A 68 -15.94 3.88 -21.82
N HIS A 69 -17.17 3.50 -22.15
CA HIS A 69 -17.43 2.47 -23.15
C HIS A 69 -16.82 2.84 -24.50
N ALA A 70 -17.02 4.09 -24.95
CA ALA A 70 -16.41 4.59 -26.18
C ALA A 70 -14.87 4.57 -26.14
N THR A 71 -14.22 4.73 -24.96
CA THR A 71 -12.76 4.58 -24.85
C THR A 71 -12.30 3.15 -25.02
N LEU A 72 -13.11 2.18 -24.61
CA LEU A 72 -12.81 0.76 -24.79
C LEU A 72 -13.00 0.31 -26.24
N ASP A 73 -14.05 0.80 -26.92
CA ASP A 73 -14.26 0.58 -28.34
C ASP A 73 -13.08 1.13 -29.16
N PHE A 74 -12.64 2.34 -28.87
CA PHE A 74 -11.47 2.94 -29.50
C PHE A 74 -10.19 2.11 -29.30
N LEU A 75 -9.96 1.58 -28.08
CA LEU A 75 -8.84 0.70 -27.82
C LEU A 75 -8.93 -0.59 -28.65
N GLN A 76 -10.13 -1.15 -28.80
CA GLN A 76 -10.38 -2.33 -29.61
C GLN A 76 -10.15 -2.05 -31.10
N ASP A 77 -10.57 -0.91 -31.62
CA ASP A 77 -10.34 -0.47 -32.99
C ASP A 77 -8.85 -0.29 -33.30
N LEU A 78 -8.06 0.13 -32.31
CA LEU A 78 -6.59 0.19 -32.40
C LEU A 78 -5.91 -1.17 -32.26
N GLY A 79 -6.66 -2.27 -32.07
CA GLY A 79 -6.13 -3.63 -31.95
C GLY A 79 -5.69 -4.02 -30.54
N PHE A 80 -6.00 -3.22 -29.52
CA PHE A 80 -5.75 -3.63 -28.12
C PHE A 80 -6.83 -4.62 -27.67
N PRO A 81 -6.43 -5.74 -27.02
CA PRO A 81 -7.41 -6.69 -26.51
C PRO A 81 -8.21 -6.07 -25.35
N VAL A 82 -9.53 -6.05 -25.51
CA VAL A 82 -10.52 -5.65 -24.49
C VAL A 82 -11.28 -6.89 -24.06
N ASN A 83 -11.63 -6.97 -22.78
CA ASN A 83 -12.35 -8.14 -22.25
C ASN A 83 -13.75 -8.25 -22.89
N PRO A 84 -14.10 -9.36 -23.55
CA PRO A 84 -15.38 -9.52 -24.25
C PRO A 84 -16.58 -9.60 -23.30
N ASN A 85 -16.36 -9.77 -22.00
CA ASN A 85 -17.42 -9.85 -21.00
C ASN A 85 -17.81 -8.47 -20.43
N ILE A 86 -17.25 -7.37 -20.92
CA ILE A 86 -17.68 -6.02 -20.52
C ILE A 86 -19.07 -5.75 -21.07
N ALA A 87 -19.94 -5.16 -20.25
CA ALA A 87 -21.29 -4.77 -20.65
C ALA A 87 -21.61 -3.34 -20.19
N LEU A 88 -22.29 -2.59 -21.02
CA LEU A 88 -22.94 -1.34 -20.66
C LEU A 88 -24.36 -1.67 -20.14
N VAL A 89 -24.67 -1.20 -18.93
CA VAL A 89 -25.97 -1.42 -18.28
C VAL A 89 -26.59 -0.09 -17.85
N ASN A 90 -27.91 -0.02 -17.82
CA ASN A 90 -28.64 1.24 -17.64
C ASN A 90 -29.46 1.30 -16.34
N SER A 91 -29.49 0.21 -15.58
CA SER A 91 -30.24 0.13 -14.31
C SER A 91 -29.50 -0.68 -13.24
N MET A 92 -29.86 -0.48 -11.99
CA MET A 92 -29.32 -1.26 -10.88
C MET A 92 -29.77 -2.75 -10.92
N ASP A 93 -30.93 -3.00 -11.50
CA ASP A 93 -31.41 -4.38 -11.70
C ASP A 93 -30.52 -5.12 -12.71
N GLU A 94 -30.13 -4.47 -13.80
CA GLU A 94 -29.17 -5.01 -14.77
C GLU A 94 -27.79 -5.22 -14.16
N VAL A 95 -27.32 -4.30 -13.30
CA VAL A 95 -26.07 -4.47 -12.54
C VAL A 95 -26.15 -5.71 -11.66
N THR A 96 -27.25 -5.89 -10.94
CA THR A 96 -27.45 -7.04 -10.04
C THR A 96 -27.45 -8.33 -10.85
N ALA A 97 -28.21 -8.39 -11.94
CA ALA A 97 -28.28 -9.56 -12.81
C ALA A 97 -26.89 -9.92 -13.40
N TYR A 98 -26.11 -8.90 -13.78
CA TYR A 98 -24.74 -9.09 -14.25
C TYR A 98 -23.82 -9.68 -13.16
N CYS A 99 -23.91 -9.16 -11.93
CA CYS A 99 -23.15 -9.69 -10.79
C CYS A 99 -23.51 -11.15 -10.48
N GLU A 100 -24.80 -11.48 -10.44
CA GLU A 100 -25.30 -12.83 -10.20
C GLU A 100 -24.86 -13.81 -11.30
N LYS A 101 -24.96 -13.38 -12.57
CA LYS A 101 -24.49 -14.18 -13.70
C LYS A 101 -23.02 -14.57 -13.51
N PHE A 102 -22.12 -13.62 -13.32
CA PHE A 102 -20.69 -13.92 -13.22
C PHE A 102 -20.30 -14.61 -11.91
N GLN A 103 -21.05 -14.43 -10.83
CA GLN A 103 -20.90 -15.23 -9.63
C GLN A 103 -21.15 -16.72 -9.89
N ASN A 104 -22.18 -17.04 -10.68
CA ASN A 104 -22.54 -18.41 -11.01
C ASN A 104 -21.60 -19.02 -12.06
N GLU A 105 -21.15 -18.23 -13.01
CA GLU A 105 -20.33 -18.65 -14.15
C GLU A 105 -18.82 -18.48 -13.92
N ARG A 106 -18.37 -18.05 -12.73
CA ARG A 106 -16.97 -17.67 -12.46
C ARG A 106 -15.93 -18.74 -12.80
N HIS A 107 -16.33 -20.04 -12.72
CA HIS A 107 -15.44 -21.16 -13.03
C HIS A 107 -15.49 -21.59 -14.49
N GLN A 108 -16.35 -20.99 -15.32
CA GLN A 108 -16.47 -21.29 -16.75
C GLN A 108 -15.60 -20.37 -17.60
N LEU A 109 -15.07 -19.30 -17.02
CA LEU A 109 -14.19 -18.37 -17.69
C LEU A 109 -12.78 -18.98 -17.90
N PRO A 110 -12.06 -18.60 -18.97
CA PRO A 110 -10.69 -19.05 -19.19
C PRO A 110 -9.67 -18.36 -18.26
N TYR A 111 -10.12 -17.55 -17.30
CA TYR A 111 -9.35 -16.85 -16.26
C TYR A 111 -10.15 -16.80 -14.96
N GLU A 112 -9.46 -16.66 -13.84
CA GLU A 112 -10.11 -16.57 -12.53
C GLU A 112 -10.58 -15.13 -12.26
N ILE A 113 -11.76 -15.01 -11.64
CA ILE A 113 -12.31 -13.75 -11.15
C ILE A 113 -12.77 -13.91 -9.68
N ASP A 114 -12.59 -12.86 -8.92
CA ASP A 114 -13.01 -12.74 -7.52
C ASP A 114 -14.19 -11.78 -7.32
N GLY A 115 -14.65 -11.17 -8.42
CA GLY A 115 -15.73 -10.22 -8.43
C GLY A 115 -15.85 -9.49 -9.76
N VAL A 116 -16.70 -8.50 -9.81
CA VAL A 116 -16.87 -7.58 -10.93
C VAL A 116 -16.65 -6.14 -10.48
N VAL A 117 -16.23 -5.27 -11.40
CA VAL A 117 -16.07 -3.85 -11.14
C VAL A 117 -17.13 -3.08 -11.91
N ILE A 118 -17.96 -2.35 -11.18
CA ILE A 118 -18.97 -1.45 -11.71
C ILE A 118 -18.36 -0.05 -11.80
N LYS A 119 -18.41 0.58 -12.96
CA LYS A 119 -17.88 1.91 -13.20
C LYS A 119 -18.97 2.79 -13.78
N LEU A 120 -19.04 4.03 -13.33
CA LEU A 120 -19.88 5.04 -13.98
C LEU A 120 -19.37 5.29 -15.41
N ASP A 121 -20.22 5.26 -16.41
CA ASP A 121 -19.79 5.36 -17.82
C ASP A 121 -19.47 6.80 -18.24
N ASP A 122 -20.27 7.77 -17.82
CA ASP A 122 -20.11 9.19 -18.14
C ASP A 122 -18.83 9.78 -17.53
N LEU A 123 -17.91 10.26 -18.38
CA LEU A 123 -16.61 10.76 -17.95
C LEU A 123 -16.70 12.12 -17.24
N ALA A 124 -17.67 12.98 -17.60
CA ALA A 124 -17.85 14.28 -16.93
C ALA A 124 -18.35 14.09 -15.49
N GLN A 125 -19.23 13.10 -15.27
CA GLN A 125 -19.67 12.74 -13.92
C GLN A 125 -18.54 12.13 -13.10
N ARG A 126 -17.62 11.35 -13.72
CA ARG A 126 -16.42 10.84 -13.02
C ARG A 126 -15.54 11.97 -12.50
N GLU A 127 -15.32 13.00 -13.30
CA GLU A 127 -14.56 14.19 -12.89
C GLU A 127 -15.21 14.89 -11.69
N THR A 128 -16.55 14.99 -11.70
CA THR A 128 -17.31 15.58 -10.59
C THR A 128 -17.19 14.80 -9.29
N LEU A 129 -17.26 13.46 -9.38
CA LEU A 129 -17.11 12.57 -8.22
C LEU A 129 -15.67 12.54 -7.69
N GLY A 130 -14.69 12.59 -8.58
CA GLY A 130 -13.27 12.62 -8.24
C GLY A 130 -12.76 11.32 -7.59
N PHE A 131 -11.70 11.49 -6.78
CA PHE A 131 -10.96 10.40 -6.15
C PHE A 131 -10.88 10.61 -4.64
N THR A 132 -10.71 9.52 -3.91
CA THR A 132 -10.16 9.52 -2.55
C THR A 132 -8.64 9.43 -2.64
N ALA A 133 -7.93 9.48 -1.51
CA ALA A 133 -6.47 9.27 -1.49
C ALA A 133 -6.02 7.90 -2.06
N ARG A 134 -6.93 6.93 -2.23
CA ARG A 134 -6.60 5.56 -2.62
C ARG A 134 -7.43 4.97 -3.74
N ALA A 135 -8.57 5.54 -4.04
CA ALA A 135 -9.53 4.93 -4.97
C ALA A 135 -10.42 5.97 -5.66
N PRO A 136 -10.89 5.70 -6.89
CA PRO A 136 -11.90 6.51 -7.54
C PRO A 136 -13.26 6.38 -6.82
N ARG A 137 -14.02 7.46 -6.76
CA ARG A 137 -15.40 7.46 -6.21
C ARG A 137 -16.45 6.98 -7.21
N TRP A 138 -16.09 6.90 -8.47
CA TRP A 138 -16.94 6.50 -9.60
C TRP A 138 -16.80 5.01 -9.97
N ALA A 139 -16.07 4.22 -9.18
CA ALA A 139 -15.95 2.79 -9.38
C ALA A 139 -16.15 2.03 -8.05
N ILE A 140 -16.84 0.90 -8.12
CA ILE A 140 -17.08 0.02 -7.00
C ILE A 140 -16.79 -1.44 -7.40
N ALA A 141 -16.14 -2.17 -6.53
CA ALA A 141 -15.91 -3.60 -6.72
C ALA A 141 -16.98 -4.40 -5.95
N PHE A 142 -17.73 -5.22 -6.67
CA PHE A 142 -18.61 -6.23 -6.09
C PHE A 142 -17.81 -7.54 -5.99
N LYS A 143 -17.47 -7.95 -4.78
CA LYS A 143 -16.73 -9.19 -4.53
C LYS A 143 -17.65 -10.37 -4.34
N PHE A 144 -17.35 -11.48 -5.03
CA PHE A 144 -18.10 -12.72 -4.85
C PHE A 144 -17.86 -13.31 -3.46
N PRO A 145 -18.80 -14.12 -2.94
CA PRO A 145 -18.57 -14.89 -1.74
C PRO A 145 -17.28 -15.72 -1.87
N PRO A 146 -16.39 -15.64 -0.88
CA PRO A 146 -15.14 -16.39 -0.90
C PRO A 146 -15.38 -17.88 -0.82
N GLU A 147 -14.45 -18.66 -1.38
CA GLU A 147 -14.47 -20.11 -1.25
C GLU A 147 -14.16 -20.50 0.19
N GLU A 148 -14.95 -21.42 0.74
CA GLU A 148 -14.77 -21.95 2.09
C GLU A 148 -14.33 -23.44 2.04
N ARG A 149 -13.43 -23.80 2.94
CA ARG A 149 -12.97 -25.19 3.15
C ARG A 149 -12.89 -25.50 4.64
N THR A 150 -12.99 -26.76 4.98
CA THR A 150 -12.83 -27.22 6.36
C THR A 150 -11.46 -27.86 6.55
N THR A 151 -10.86 -27.64 7.72
CA THR A 151 -9.58 -28.22 8.11
C THR A 151 -9.45 -28.33 9.62
N LEU A 152 -8.46 -29.10 10.09
CA LEU A 152 -8.18 -29.26 11.52
C LEU A 152 -7.45 -28.03 12.06
N LEU A 153 -7.96 -27.44 13.13
CA LEU A 153 -7.28 -26.43 13.96
C LEU A 153 -6.35 -27.15 14.94
N LYS A 154 -5.03 -27.10 14.65
CA LYS A 154 -4.00 -27.78 15.47
C LYS A 154 -3.71 -27.01 16.76
N ASP A 155 -3.58 -25.68 16.64
CA ASP A 155 -3.21 -24.80 17.75
C ASP A 155 -3.69 -23.37 17.50
N ILE A 156 -3.75 -22.56 18.54
CA ILE A 156 -3.96 -21.11 18.46
C ILE A 156 -2.75 -20.42 19.11
N GLN A 157 -2.05 -19.63 18.32
CA GLN A 157 -0.86 -18.88 18.74
C GLN A 157 -1.12 -17.38 18.63
N ILE A 158 -0.20 -16.59 19.18
CA ILE A 158 -0.24 -15.13 19.12
C ILE A 158 0.98 -14.59 18.39
N SER A 159 0.77 -13.54 17.61
CA SER A 159 1.84 -12.73 17.01
C SER A 159 1.79 -11.30 17.56
N VAL A 160 2.95 -10.64 17.63
CA VAL A 160 3.07 -9.27 18.15
C VAL A 160 3.57 -8.36 17.05
N GLY A 161 2.75 -7.38 16.67
CA GLY A 161 3.10 -6.38 15.67
C GLY A 161 3.99 -5.26 16.23
N ARG A 162 4.48 -4.39 15.34
CA ARG A 162 5.43 -3.30 15.65
C ARG A 162 4.97 -2.32 16.75
N THR A 163 3.67 -2.19 16.95
CA THR A 163 3.07 -1.32 17.99
C THR A 163 2.69 -2.06 19.27
N GLY A 164 3.15 -3.30 19.43
CA GLY A 164 2.77 -4.16 20.53
C GLY A 164 1.41 -4.84 20.37
N ARG A 165 0.64 -4.56 19.31
CA ARG A 165 -0.65 -5.22 19.06
C ARG A 165 -0.48 -6.73 18.97
N VAL A 166 -1.24 -7.47 19.77
CA VAL A 166 -1.25 -8.92 19.81
C VAL A 166 -2.41 -9.44 18.99
N THR A 167 -2.09 -10.30 18.02
CA THR A 167 -3.09 -10.89 17.13
C THR A 167 -3.05 -12.41 17.26
N PRO A 168 -4.16 -13.07 17.66
CA PRO A 168 -4.25 -14.51 17.65
C PRO A 168 -4.40 -15.04 16.22
N PHE A 169 -3.77 -16.16 15.93
CA PHE A 169 -3.90 -16.86 14.66
C PHE A 169 -3.99 -18.38 14.87
N ALA A 170 -4.74 -19.01 13.98
CA ALA A 170 -4.91 -20.45 13.93
C ALA A 170 -3.73 -21.09 13.20
N VAL A 171 -3.15 -22.14 13.78
CA VAL A 171 -2.26 -23.10 13.13
C VAL A 171 -3.10 -24.26 12.64
N LEU A 172 -3.14 -24.47 11.34
CA LEU A 172 -4.05 -25.38 10.67
C LEU A 172 -3.33 -26.59 10.08
N GLU A 173 -4.04 -27.68 9.91
CA GLU A 173 -3.64 -28.63 8.88
C GLU A 173 -3.77 -27.95 7.51
N SER A 174 -2.71 -28.12 6.66
CA SER A 174 -2.67 -27.41 5.38
C SER A 174 -3.85 -27.78 4.50
N VAL A 175 -4.61 -26.79 4.04
CA VAL A 175 -5.78 -26.95 3.19
C VAL A 175 -5.70 -26.02 1.98
N PHE A 176 -6.13 -26.53 0.83
CA PHE A 176 -6.19 -25.73 -0.39
C PHE A 176 -7.50 -24.94 -0.44
N VAL A 177 -7.41 -23.60 -0.44
CA VAL A 177 -8.57 -22.71 -0.53
C VAL A 177 -8.19 -21.43 -1.27
N GLY A 178 -9.07 -20.96 -2.16
CA GLY A 178 -8.87 -19.72 -2.92
C GLY A 178 -7.51 -19.71 -3.64
N GLY A 179 -7.14 -20.78 -4.32
CA GLY A 179 -5.94 -20.85 -5.17
C GLY A 179 -4.60 -20.95 -4.43
N SER A 180 -4.55 -21.25 -3.10
CA SER A 180 -3.29 -21.57 -2.41
C SER A 180 -3.47 -22.47 -1.20
N ASN A 181 -2.38 -23.10 -0.77
CA ASN A 181 -2.34 -23.84 0.49
C ASN A 181 -2.28 -22.87 1.68
N VAL A 182 -3.16 -23.07 2.64
CA VAL A 182 -3.31 -22.29 3.86
C VAL A 182 -3.00 -23.19 5.06
N ALA A 183 -1.96 -22.84 5.82
CA ALA A 183 -1.57 -23.49 7.05
C ALA A 183 -1.73 -22.58 8.27
N MET A 184 -1.97 -21.28 8.07
CA MET A 184 -2.23 -20.30 9.12
C MET A 184 -3.36 -19.37 8.69
N ALA A 185 -4.23 -18.99 9.64
CA ALA A 185 -5.34 -18.08 9.39
C ALA A 185 -5.54 -17.13 10.58
N THR A 186 -5.91 -15.88 10.31
CA THR A 186 -6.16 -14.92 11.39
C THR A 186 -7.40 -15.25 12.20
N LEU A 187 -7.34 -14.94 13.48
CA LEU A 187 -8.49 -14.93 14.41
C LEU A 187 -8.82 -13.50 14.87
N HIS A 188 -8.17 -12.49 14.26
CA HIS A 188 -8.37 -11.06 14.43
C HIS A 188 -7.99 -10.53 15.82
N ASN A 189 -8.70 -10.92 16.88
CA ASN A 189 -8.47 -10.51 18.27
C ASN A 189 -9.09 -11.51 19.25
N GLU A 190 -8.85 -11.30 20.56
CA GLU A 190 -9.39 -12.14 21.63
C GLU A 190 -10.92 -12.27 21.59
N ASP A 191 -11.63 -11.15 21.38
CA ASP A 191 -13.10 -11.13 21.37
C ASP A 191 -13.65 -12.00 20.23
N GLN A 192 -12.98 -12.01 19.07
CA GLN A 192 -13.35 -12.87 17.95
C GLN A 192 -13.09 -14.35 18.21
N VAL A 193 -12.01 -14.69 18.92
CA VAL A 193 -11.76 -16.09 19.32
C VAL A 193 -12.86 -16.56 20.26
N ARG A 194 -13.21 -15.73 21.26
CA ARG A 194 -14.28 -16.03 22.22
C ARG A 194 -15.65 -16.10 21.54
N LEU A 195 -15.96 -15.16 20.65
CA LEU A 195 -17.25 -15.12 19.95
C LEU A 195 -17.44 -16.34 19.04
N LYS A 196 -16.39 -16.75 18.34
CA LYS A 196 -16.41 -17.92 17.45
C LYS A 196 -16.31 -19.22 18.23
N ASP A 197 -15.86 -19.19 19.47
CA ASP A 197 -15.61 -20.38 20.32
C ASP A 197 -14.81 -21.47 19.60
N VAL A 198 -13.76 -21.08 18.88
CA VAL A 198 -12.86 -22.03 18.22
C VAL A 198 -11.84 -22.57 19.22
N ARG A 199 -11.54 -23.85 19.14
CA ARG A 199 -10.69 -24.57 20.11
C ARG A 199 -9.67 -25.43 19.39
N PRO A 200 -8.44 -25.57 19.89
CA PRO A 200 -7.49 -26.56 19.38
C PRO A 200 -8.14 -27.96 19.31
N GLY A 201 -8.00 -28.65 18.20
CA GLY A 201 -8.65 -29.91 17.90
C GLY A 201 -9.98 -29.82 17.16
N ASP A 202 -10.56 -28.62 17.01
CA ASP A 202 -11.78 -28.45 16.21
C ASP A 202 -11.49 -28.64 14.71
N THR A 203 -12.47 -29.16 13.99
CA THR A 203 -12.58 -28.92 12.55
C THR A 203 -13.16 -27.53 12.37
N VAL A 204 -12.44 -26.66 11.65
CA VAL A 204 -12.85 -25.26 11.43
C VAL A 204 -13.07 -24.98 9.95
N THR A 205 -14.01 -24.06 9.66
CA THR A 205 -14.19 -23.50 8.32
C THR A 205 -13.23 -22.34 8.15
N VAL A 206 -12.48 -22.32 7.04
CA VAL A 206 -11.55 -21.28 6.67
C VAL A 206 -11.89 -20.73 5.30
N ARG A 207 -11.62 -19.43 5.10
CA ARG A 207 -11.76 -18.74 3.82
C ARG A 207 -10.66 -17.68 3.67
N LYS A 208 -10.55 -17.13 2.49
CA LYS A 208 -9.70 -15.94 2.27
C LYS A 208 -10.55 -14.69 2.18
N ALA A 209 -10.43 -13.80 3.16
CA ALA A 209 -11.08 -12.50 3.11
C ALA A 209 -10.50 -11.68 1.96
N GLY A 210 -11.38 -11.23 1.02
CA GLY A 210 -10.97 -10.52 -0.19
C GLY A 210 -10.01 -11.31 -1.09
N ASP A 211 -10.08 -12.66 -1.05
CA ASP A 211 -9.19 -13.60 -1.73
C ASP A 211 -7.69 -13.46 -1.41
N VAL A 212 -7.36 -12.80 -0.31
CA VAL A 212 -5.97 -12.52 0.09
C VAL A 212 -5.64 -13.06 1.47
N ILE A 213 -6.41 -12.69 2.50
CA ILE A 213 -6.07 -12.96 3.90
C ILE A 213 -6.85 -14.18 4.41
N PRO A 214 -6.17 -15.29 4.76
CA PRO A 214 -6.84 -16.42 5.38
C PRO A 214 -7.43 -16.06 6.74
N GLU A 215 -8.69 -16.38 6.96
CA GLU A 215 -9.38 -16.23 8.24
C GLU A 215 -10.18 -17.47 8.61
N VAL A 216 -10.33 -17.71 9.91
CA VAL A 216 -11.21 -18.74 10.43
C VAL A 216 -12.61 -18.16 10.55
N VAL A 217 -13.58 -18.79 9.91
CA VAL A 217 -15.00 -18.43 9.96
C VAL A 217 -15.60 -18.88 11.29
N GLY A 218 -15.42 -20.17 11.64
CA GLY A 218 -15.92 -20.78 12.87
C GLY A 218 -15.69 -22.28 12.92
N PRO A 219 -16.05 -22.95 14.02
CA PRO A 219 -15.94 -24.39 14.16
C PRO A 219 -17.11 -25.12 13.49
N VAL A 220 -16.87 -26.33 13.02
CA VAL A 220 -17.92 -27.29 12.63
C VAL A 220 -18.33 -28.05 13.90
N LEU A 221 -19.32 -27.53 14.61
CA LEU A 221 -19.70 -28.03 15.95
C LEU A 221 -20.04 -29.51 15.99
N SER A 222 -20.62 -30.06 14.93
CA SER A 222 -20.93 -31.50 14.81
C SER A 222 -19.70 -32.40 14.82
N LEU A 223 -18.51 -31.84 14.51
CA LEU A 223 -17.22 -32.56 14.46
C LEU A 223 -16.33 -32.25 15.67
N ARG A 224 -16.81 -31.45 16.62
CA ARG A 224 -16.00 -31.05 17.80
C ARG A 224 -15.71 -32.28 18.69
N PRO A 225 -14.42 -32.48 19.06
CA PRO A 225 -14.05 -33.53 19.99
C PRO A 225 -14.72 -33.38 21.36
N LYS A 226 -15.19 -34.49 21.94
CA LYS A 226 -15.74 -34.48 23.31
C LYS A 226 -14.66 -34.05 24.31
N GLY A 227 -15.02 -33.15 25.24
CA GLY A 227 -14.10 -32.68 26.26
C GLY A 227 -13.15 -31.56 25.80
N SER A 228 -13.30 -31.07 24.59
CA SER A 228 -12.57 -29.90 24.09
C SER A 228 -12.74 -28.68 25.03
N GLN A 229 -11.64 -28.08 25.45
CA GLN A 229 -11.63 -26.91 26.34
C GLN A 229 -11.55 -25.60 25.56
N PRO A 230 -12.24 -24.53 26.02
CA PRO A 230 -12.05 -23.20 25.45
C PRO A 230 -10.60 -22.75 25.48
N TRP A 231 -10.14 -22.13 24.41
CA TRP A 231 -8.80 -21.52 24.41
C TRP A 231 -8.82 -20.23 25.25
N VAL A 232 -7.79 -20.08 26.09
CA VAL A 232 -7.64 -18.92 26.96
C VAL A 232 -6.53 -18.02 26.38
N PHE A 233 -6.86 -16.75 26.20
CA PHE A 233 -5.88 -15.77 25.74
C PHE A 233 -4.75 -15.65 26.79
N PRO A 234 -3.47 -15.72 26.38
CA PRO A 234 -2.36 -15.63 27.34
C PRO A 234 -2.29 -14.26 27.99
N SER A 235 -1.90 -14.23 29.26
CA SER A 235 -1.70 -12.97 30.03
C SER A 235 -0.31 -12.37 29.79
N VAL A 236 0.61 -13.14 29.21
CA VAL A 236 1.99 -12.73 28.93
C VAL A 236 2.36 -12.98 27.48
N CYS A 237 3.26 -12.14 26.98
CA CYS A 237 3.80 -12.23 25.63
C CYS A 237 4.56 -13.56 25.42
N SER A 238 4.50 -14.09 24.19
CA SER A 238 5.27 -15.26 23.77
C SER A 238 6.77 -14.98 23.63
N CYS A 239 7.21 -13.72 23.66
CA CYS A 239 8.62 -13.36 23.59
C CYS A 239 9.42 -13.82 24.82
N PRO A 240 10.76 -13.97 24.74
CA PRO A 240 11.61 -14.35 25.86
C PRO A 240 11.47 -13.44 27.10
N MET A 241 11.13 -12.15 26.88
CA MET A 241 10.94 -11.18 27.97
C MET A 241 9.65 -11.40 28.77
N ARG A 242 8.70 -12.21 28.24
CA ARG A 242 7.42 -12.53 28.89
C ARG A 242 6.65 -11.31 29.39
N GLY A 243 6.73 -10.19 28.63
CA GLY A 243 6.06 -8.94 28.97
C GLY A 243 4.55 -9.12 29.15
N GLU A 244 3.97 -8.36 30.05
CA GLU A 244 2.52 -8.37 30.29
C GLU A 244 1.73 -7.99 29.05
N LEU A 245 0.60 -8.67 28.86
CA LEU A 245 -0.38 -8.33 27.82
C LEU A 245 -1.54 -7.59 28.46
N THR A 246 -1.75 -6.36 28.06
CA THR A 246 -2.83 -5.49 28.57
C THR A 246 -3.76 -5.07 27.45
N ARG A 247 -5.00 -4.76 27.79
CA ARG A 247 -5.97 -4.16 26.88
C ARG A 247 -6.16 -2.71 27.28
N PRO A 248 -5.66 -1.73 26.48
CA PRO A 248 -5.92 -0.32 26.75
C PRO A 248 -7.41 0.00 26.67
N ASP A 249 -7.85 0.98 27.48
CA ASP A 249 -9.24 1.42 27.49
C ASP A 249 -9.68 1.88 26.08
N GLY A 250 -10.84 1.40 25.66
CA GLY A 250 -11.39 1.71 24.33
C GLY A 250 -10.76 0.92 23.15
N GLU A 251 -9.75 0.08 23.39
CA GLU A 251 -9.17 -0.79 22.36
C GLU A 251 -9.75 -2.22 22.44
N VAL A 252 -9.97 -2.83 21.27
CA VAL A 252 -10.37 -4.25 21.14
C VAL A 252 -9.18 -5.21 21.12
N ASN A 253 -7.96 -4.68 21.02
CA ASN A 253 -6.75 -5.48 20.88
C ASN A 253 -5.95 -5.50 22.17
N MET A 254 -5.43 -6.68 22.51
CA MET A 254 -4.40 -6.82 23.54
C MET A 254 -3.06 -6.24 23.04
N ARG A 255 -2.24 -5.75 23.95
CA ARG A 255 -0.91 -5.19 23.65
C ARG A 255 0.15 -5.74 24.58
N CYS A 256 1.31 -6.07 24.02
CA CYS A 256 2.53 -6.27 24.78
C CYS A 256 3.13 -4.90 25.11
N ILE A 257 3.21 -4.58 26.39
CA ILE A 257 3.74 -3.30 26.90
C ILE A 257 5.25 -3.33 27.14
N GLU A 258 5.90 -4.47 26.94
CA GLU A 258 7.35 -4.62 27.12
C GLU A 258 8.14 -3.80 26.08
N PRO A 259 8.87 -2.76 26.50
CA PRO A 259 9.60 -1.89 25.58
C PRO A 259 10.67 -2.61 24.76
N ASN A 260 11.31 -3.61 25.36
CA ASN A 260 12.41 -4.39 24.79
C ASN A 260 11.93 -5.69 24.14
N CYS A 261 10.64 -5.84 23.86
CA CYS A 261 10.11 -7.03 23.22
C CYS A 261 10.77 -7.26 21.85
N PRO A 262 11.52 -8.38 21.66
CA PRO A 262 12.20 -8.67 20.40
C PRO A 262 11.24 -8.73 19.20
N GLN A 263 10.05 -9.28 19.39
CA GLN A 263 9.05 -9.35 18.31
C GLN A 263 8.62 -7.95 17.86
N GLN A 264 8.44 -6.99 18.78
CA GLN A 264 8.14 -5.59 18.41
C GLN A 264 9.32 -4.92 17.71
N ARG A 265 10.56 -5.17 18.18
CA ARG A 265 11.78 -4.66 17.57
C ARG A 265 11.88 -5.13 16.13
N ASP A 266 11.79 -6.42 15.90
CA ASP A 266 11.94 -7.01 14.57
C ASP A 266 10.86 -6.49 13.61
N GLN A 267 9.60 -6.42 14.06
CA GLN A 267 8.51 -5.87 13.27
C GLN A 267 8.68 -4.36 12.97
N ARG A 268 9.32 -3.59 13.85
CA ARG A 268 9.67 -2.18 13.57
C ARG A 268 10.75 -2.08 12.49
N ILE A 269 11.78 -2.93 12.56
CA ILE A 269 12.87 -2.97 11.57
C ILE A 269 12.32 -3.45 10.20
N ILE A 270 11.51 -4.52 10.17
CA ILE A 270 10.85 -5.03 8.96
C ILE A 270 10.01 -3.93 8.29
N TYR A 271 9.27 -3.17 9.11
CA TYR A 271 8.50 -2.06 8.58
C TYR A 271 9.37 -0.93 8.04
N PHE A 272 10.47 -0.60 8.73
CA PHE A 272 11.42 0.44 8.32
C PHE A 272 12.02 0.14 6.93
N VAL A 273 12.41 -1.09 6.66
CA VAL A 273 13.02 -1.50 5.37
C VAL A 273 11.99 -1.71 4.26
N SER A 274 10.70 -1.75 4.58
CA SER A 274 9.63 -2.11 3.64
C SER A 274 9.47 -1.09 2.50
N ARG A 275 8.84 -1.54 1.39
CA ARG A 275 8.58 -0.75 0.18
C ARG A 275 7.83 0.57 0.43
N GLY A 276 6.95 0.60 1.44
CA GLY A 276 6.20 1.81 1.81
C GLY A 276 7.01 2.86 2.56
N ALA A 277 8.15 2.45 3.12
CA ALA A 277 9.05 3.21 3.97
C ALA A 277 10.40 3.47 3.26
N MET A 278 11.52 2.97 3.81
CA MET A 278 12.85 3.20 3.22
C MET A 278 13.13 2.34 1.97
N ASP A 279 12.33 1.32 1.67
CA ASP A 279 12.36 0.50 0.44
C ASP A 279 13.74 -0.07 0.13
N ILE A 280 14.31 -0.79 1.09
CA ILE A 280 15.63 -1.41 0.95
C ILE A 280 15.47 -2.76 0.24
N ASP A 281 15.78 -2.80 -1.06
CA ASP A 281 15.62 -4.00 -1.88
C ASP A 281 16.51 -5.14 -1.39
N GLY A 282 15.92 -6.33 -1.24
CA GLY A 282 16.61 -7.52 -0.75
C GLY A 282 16.71 -7.61 0.78
N PHE A 283 16.25 -6.62 1.54
CA PHE A 283 16.20 -6.68 3.00
C PHE A 283 14.86 -7.21 3.50
N GLY A 284 14.67 -8.50 3.41
CA GLY A 284 13.42 -9.16 3.81
C GLY A 284 13.33 -9.48 5.30
N GLU A 285 12.15 -9.97 5.72
CA GLU A 285 11.86 -10.38 7.10
C GLU A 285 12.88 -11.40 7.64
N GLN A 286 13.24 -12.41 6.84
CA GLN A 286 14.21 -13.44 7.24
C GLN A 286 15.58 -12.86 7.55
N THR A 287 16.05 -11.89 6.77
CA THR A 287 17.33 -11.22 7.00
C THR A 287 17.29 -10.40 8.30
N VAL A 288 16.18 -9.71 8.56
CA VAL A 288 16.00 -8.96 9.83
C VAL A 288 16.06 -9.91 11.02
N ILE A 289 15.33 -11.03 10.97
CA ILE A 289 15.29 -12.02 12.05
C ILE A 289 16.67 -12.59 12.29
N GLN A 290 17.38 -13.08 11.24
CA GLN A 290 18.73 -13.65 11.40
C GLN A 290 19.72 -12.66 12.03
N LEU A 291 19.75 -11.41 11.55
CA LEU A 291 20.63 -10.36 12.09
C LEU A 291 20.27 -9.98 13.53
N SER A 292 18.99 -9.99 13.87
CA SER A 292 18.50 -9.74 15.21
C SER A 292 18.85 -10.86 16.18
N ASP A 293 18.74 -12.12 15.74
CA ASP A 293 19.03 -13.30 16.55
C ASP A 293 20.51 -13.41 16.91
N VAL A 294 21.41 -12.99 16.00
CA VAL A 294 22.85 -12.94 16.26
C VAL A 294 23.29 -11.62 16.95
N GLY A 295 22.35 -10.73 17.28
CA GLY A 295 22.60 -9.50 18.03
C GLY A 295 23.24 -8.36 17.23
N ILE A 296 23.26 -8.44 15.89
CA ILE A 296 23.81 -7.39 15.03
C ILE A 296 22.81 -6.23 14.87
N LEU A 297 21.50 -6.53 14.81
CA LEU A 297 20.45 -5.52 14.76
C LEU A 297 19.73 -5.40 16.11
N SER A 298 19.78 -4.22 16.70
CA SER A 298 19.02 -3.84 17.89
C SER A 298 17.93 -2.82 17.59
N ASP A 299 18.11 -2.01 16.54
CA ASP A 299 17.16 -1.02 16.07
C ASP A 299 17.39 -0.69 14.56
N ALA A 300 16.56 0.18 14.00
CA ALA A 300 16.66 0.54 12.59
C ALA A 300 17.92 1.35 12.23
N GLY A 301 18.56 2.01 13.21
CA GLY A 301 19.80 2.75 12.97
C GLY A 301 20.98 1.83 12.67
N ASP A 302 20.99 0.60 13.21
CA ASP A 302 22.06 -0.37 13.00
C ASP A 302 22.14 -0.88 11.56
N ILE A 303 21.07 -0.76 10.78
CA ILE A 303 20.99 -1.14 9.36
C ILE A 303 22.15 -0.51 8.57
N TYR A 304 22.43 0.75 8.82
CA TYR A 304 23.40 1.54 8.07
C TYR A 304 24.85 1.32 8.45
N SER A 305 25.10 0.52 9.50
CA SER A 305 26.43 0.07 9.91
C SER A 305 26.77 -1.38 9.49
N LEU A 306 25.84 -2.03 8.76
CA LEU A 306 26.04 -3.40 8.28
C LEU A 306 27.19 -3.49 7.28
N THR A 307 27.97 -4.57 7.35
CA THR A 307 29.05 -4.86 6.42
C THR A 307 28.78 -6.13 5.61
N VAL A 308 29.50 -6.27 4.50
CA VAL A 308 29.44 -7.49 3.67
C VAL A 308 29.83 -8.73 4.48
N GLU A 309 30.87 -8.62 5.32
CA GLU A 309 31.37 -9.71 6.16
C GLU A 309 30.31 -10.21 7.13
N GLN A 310 29.56 -9.30 7.76
CA GLN A 310 28.45 -9.65 8.66
C GLN A 310 27.34 -10.39 7.91
N LEU A 311 26.98 -9.92 6.71
CA LEU A 311 25.95 -10.55 5.90
C LEU A 311 26.37 -11.96 5.43
N LEU A 312 27.65 -12.18 5.15
CA LEU A 312 28.17 -13.50 4.76
C LEU A 312 28.11 -14.55 5.88
N THR A 313 27.91 -14.14 7.13
CA THR A 313 27.68 -15.09 8.26
C THR A 313 26.26 -15.65 8.27
N LEU A 314 25.32 -15.06 7.52
CA LEU A 314 23.92 -15.45 7.50
C LEU A 314 23.64 -16.56 6.49
N GLU A 315 22.67 -17.42 6.83
CA GLU A 315 22.20 -18.44 5.90
C GLU A 315 21.57 -17.81 4.65
N GLY A 316 21.95 -18.32 3.48
CA GLY A 316 21.39 -17.88 2.18
C GLY A 316 22.09 -16.66 1.56
N PHE A 317 23.09 -16.05 2.21
CA PHE A 317 23.89 -14.98 1.63
C PHE A 317 25.18 -15.50 0.97
N ALA A 318 25.36 -15.07 -0.27
CA ALA A 318 26.64 -15.19 -0.99
C ALA A 318 27.17 -13.79 -1.31
N GLN A 319 28.45 -13.68 -1.66
CA GLN A 319 29.15 -12.40 -1.89
C GLN A 319 28.33 -11.39 -2.68
N LYS A 320 27.84 -11.79 -3.86
CA LYS A 320 27.04 -10.90 -4.73
C LYS A 320 25.73 -10.43 -4.09
N GLY A 321 25.09 -11.28 -3.27
CA GLY A 321 23.85 -10.93 -2.57
C GLY A 321 24.12 -9.92 -1.44
N ALA A 322 25.17 -10.13 -0.67
CA ALA A 322 25.60 -9.25 0.38
C ALA A 322 25.98 -7.85 -0.15
N GLU A 323 26.83 -7.80 -1.20
CA GLU A 323 27.22 -6.54 -1.84
C GLU A 323 25.99 -5.79 -2.40
N LYS A 324 25.05 -6.48 -3.05
CA LYS A 324 23.82 -5.86 -3.55
C LYS A 324 22.98 -5.26 -2.43
N LEU A 325 22.89 -5.94 -1.30
CA LEU A 325 22.14 -5.45 -0.15
C LEU A 325 22.80 -4.19 0.45
N ILE A 326 24.13 -4.17 0.61
CA ILE A 326 24.84 -2.97 1.09
C ILE A 326 24.62 -1.78 0.16
N VAL A 327 24.66 -1.98 -1.18
CA VAL A 327 24.36 -0.93 -2.15
C VAL A 327 22.91 -0.43 -2.00
N ALA A 328 21.93 -1.32 -1.75
CA ALA A 328 20.54 -0.94 -1.55
C ALA A 328 20.34 -0.16 -0.22
N ILE A 329 21.06 -0.54 0.85
CA ILE A 329 21.08 0.20 2.11
C ILE A 329 21.63 1.60 1.89
N ASP A 330 22.76 1.75 1.21
CA ASP A 330 23.36 3.05 0.94
C ASP A 330 22.45 3.94 0.08
N ALA A 331 21.86 3.39 -0.97
CA ALA A 331 20.89 4.09 -1.81
C ALA A 331 19.65 4.57 -1.05
N SER A 332 19.27 3.90 0.04
CA SER A 332 18.11 4.31 0.84
C SER A 332 18.35 5.57 1.66
N LYS A 333 19.60 5.99 1.89
CA LYS A 333 19.95 7.20 2.67
C LYS A 333 19.36 8.47 2.08
N THR A 334 19.16 8.51 0.77
CA THR A 334 18.61 9.67 0.04
C THR A 334 17.09 9.60 -0.16
N ARG A 335 16.41 8.72 0.55
CA ARG A 335 14.95 8.67 0.50
C ARG A 335 14.31 9.93 1.06
N PRO A 336 13.23 10.44 0.42
CA PRO A 336 12.57 11.66 0.85
C PRO A 336 12.09 11.60 2.31
N LEU A 337 12.13 12.74 3.00
CA LEU A 337 11.67 12.86 4.40
C LEU A 337 10.32 12.23 4.72
N PRO A 338 9.26 12.31 3.87
CA PRO A 338 8.00 11.59 4.13
C PRO A 338 8.17 10.09 4.27
N LYS A 339 9.13 9.49 3.57
CA LYS A 339 9.43 8.06 3.65
C LYS A 339 10.13 7.71 4.95
N LEU A 340 11.09 8.54 5.38
CA LEU A 340 11.74 8.40 6.67
C LEU A 340 10.74 8.53 7.83
N LEU A 341 9.91 9.58 7.83
CA LEU A 341 8.85 9.77 8.83
C LEU A 341 7.92 8.56 8.92
N THR A 342 7.49 8.04 7.76
CA THR A 342 6.69 6.81 7.69
C THR A 342 7.46 5.62 8.26
N ALA A 343 8.75 5.49 7.93
CA ALA A 343 9.61 4.38 8.35
C ALA A 343 9.82 4.31 9.87
N LEU A 344 9.85 5.45 10.55
CA LEU A 344 9.96 5.51 12.02
C LEU A 344 8.78 4.82 12.72
N GLY A 345 7.67 4.54 12.01
CA GLY A 345 6.57 3.73 12.49
C GLY A 345 5.81 4.33 13.68
N ILE A 346 5.81 5.66 13.79
CA ILE A 346 5.15 6.40 14.86
C ILE A 346 3.64 6.13 14.81
N LYS A 347 3.05 5.84 15.97
CA LYS A 347 1.62 5.53 16.08
C LYS A 347 0.79 6.70 15.52
N HIS A 348 -0.24 6.39 14.74
CA HIS A 348 -1.12 7.34 14.05
C HIS A 348 -0.48 8.14 12.90
N LEU A 349 0.83 8.19 12.76
CA LEU A 349 1.51 8.85 11.65
C LEU A 349 1.53 7.93 10.43
N GLY A 350 0.68 8.21 9.46
CA GLY A 350 0.62 7.52 8.16
C GLY A 350 1.31 8.31 7.04
N PRO A 351 1.41 7.74 5.83
CA PRO A 351 2.09 8.39 4.70
C PRO A 351 1.58 9.80 4.38
N SER A 352 0.25 10.02 4.40
CA SER A 352 -0.33 11.34 4.08
C SER A 352 0.06 12.42 5.12
N ALA A 353 0.01 12.07 6.42
CA ALA A 353 0.42 13.01 7.46
C ALA A 353 1.96 13.21 7.46
N SER A 354 2.74 12.18 7.12
CA SER A 354 4.19 12.30 6.93
C SER A 354 4.55 13.25 5.79
N GLU A 355 3.79 13.20 4.69
CA GLU A 355 3.95 14.10 3.55
C GLU A 355 3.59 15.55 3.94
N ALA A 356 2.45 15.75 4.62
CA ALA A 356 2.03 17.07 5.07
C ALA A 356 3.05 17.72 6.03
N LEU A 357 3.58 16.97 6.99
CA LEU A 357 4.62 17.43 7.91
C LEU A 357 5.93 17.78 7.18
N ALA A 358 6.35 16.93 6.25
CA ALA A 358 7.57 17.19 5.48
C ALA A 358 7.47 18.46 4.61
N ILE A 359 6.27 18.73 4.05
CA ILE A 359 6.00 19.95 3.29
C ILE A 359 6.00 21.17 4.22
N ALA A 360 5.39 21.06 5.42
CA ALA A 360 5.25 22.18 6.33
C ALA A 360 6.56 22.57 7.01
N PHE A 361 7.39 21.61 7.39
CA PHE A 361 8.61 21.85 8.17
C PHE A 361 9.92 21.71 7.38
N GLY A 362 9.92 20.97 6.26
CA GLY A 362 11.07 20.80 5.39
C GLY A 362 12.13 19.82 5.87
N ASN A 363 12.37 19.70 7.16
CA ASN A 363 13.34 18.77 7.73
C ASN A 363 12.87 18.11 9.04
N LEU A 364 13.52 17.01 9.41
CA LEU A 364 13.16 16.22 10.59
C LEU A 364 13.43 16.99 11.90
N ASP A 365 14.50 17.77 11.97
CA ASP A 365 14.88 18.49 13.19
C ASP A 365 13.85 19.56 13.55
N ASP A 366 13.32 20.28 12.56
CA ASP A 366 12.25 21.24 12.78
C ASP A 366 10.96 20.56 13.27
N ILE A 367 10.63 19.38 12.72
CA ILE A 367 9.48 18.57 13.20
C ILE A 367 9.71 18.12 14.65
N MET A 368 10.92 17.69 15.00
CA MET A 368 11.25 17.22 16.36
C MET A 368 11.25 18.34 17.40
N ASN A 369 11.55 19.57 16.99
CA ASN A 369 11.60 20.75 17.86
C ASN A 369 10.28 21.53 17.91
N ALA A 370 9.30 21.19 17.07
CA ALA A 370 8.00 21.82 17.01
C ALA A 370 7.15 21.49 18.26
N THR A 371 6.33 22.44 18.67
CA THR A 371 5.35 22.23 19.74
C THR A 371 4.15 21.41 19.26
N GLU A 372 3.33 20.90 20.20
CA GLU A 372 2.10 20.19 19.84
C GLU A 372 1.16 21.08 19.02
N ASP A 373 1.05 22.35 19.38
CA ASP A 373 0.22 23.33 18.68
C ASP A 373 0.74 23.59 17.26
N ASP A 374 2.07 23.75 17.08
CA ASP A 374 2.66 23.92 15.76
C ASP A 374 2.37 22.74 14.84
N LEU A 375 2.57 21.52 15.35
CA LEU A 375 2.29 20.28 14.61
C LEU A 375 0.80 20.16 14.26
N ALA A 376 -0.10 20.53 15.17
CA ALA A 376 -1.54 20.46 14.98
C ALA A 376 -2.09 21.49 13.97
N THR A 377 -1.31 22.52 13.61
CA THR A 377 -1.70 23.48 12.55
C THR A 377 -1.63 22.89 11.15
N VAL A 378 -0.88 21.80 10.97
CA VAL A 378 -0.67 21.15 9.67
C VAL A 378 -1.94 20.41 9.24
N ASP A 379 -2.44 20.70 8.03
CA ASP A 379 -3.64 20.05 7.49
C ASP A 379 -3.48 18.51 7.46
N GLY A 380 -4.42 17.81 8.06
CA GLY A 380 -4.37 16.35 8.23
C GLY A 380 -3.55 15.85 9.42
N VAL A 381 -2.99 16.75 10.25
CA VAL A 381 -2.27 16.42 11.49
C VAL A 381 -3.07 16.97 12.69
N GLY A 382 -3.89 16.14 13.30
CA GLY A 382 -4.62 16.54 14.52
C GLY A 382 -3.80 16.29 15.79
N GLY A 383 -4.30 16.76 16.95
CA GLY A 383 -3.63 16.63 18.26
C GLY A 383 -3.23 15.19 18.61
N VAL A 384 -3.97 14.16 18.17
CA VAL A 384 -3.60 12.75 18.37
C VAL A 384 -2.28 12.38 17.67
N ILE A 385 -2.06 12.89 16.46
CA ILE A 385 -0.83 12.64 15.71
C ILE A 385 0.32 13.46 16.32
N ALA A 386 0.07 14.75 16.62
CA ALA A 386 1.03 15.65 17.25
C ALA A 386 1.55 15.07 18.56
N ASN A 387 0.64 14.66 19.46
CA ASN A 387 0.99 14.03 20.74
C ASN A 387 1.77 12.72 20.54
N SER A 388 1.42 11.91 19.53
CA SER A 388 2.15 10.69 19.22
C SER A 388 3.58 10.95 18.75
N LEU A 389 3.81 12.01 17.95
CA LEU A 389 5.12 12.47 17.53
C LEU A 389 5.98 12.89 18.74
N ILE A 390 5.48 13.81 19.57
CA ILE A 390 6.18 14.30 20.75
C ILE A 390 6.50 13.16 21.72
N SER A 391 5.52 12.30 22.00
CA SER A 391 5.72 11.12 22.85
C SER A 391 6.76 10.17 22.31
N TRP A 392 6.87 10.03 21.01
CA TRP A 392 7.88 9.19 20.38
C TRP A 392 9.28 9.82 20.46
N TYR A 393 9.43 11.10 20.12
CA TYR A 393 10.71 11.81 20.15
C TYR A 393 11.25 12.05 21.56
N SER A 394 10.37 12.11 22.56
CA SER A 394 10.80 12.29 23.95
C SER A 394 11.50 11.05 24.54
N ARG A 395 11.31 9.87 23.94
CA ARG A 395 11.90 8.62 24.45
C ARG A 395 13.42 8.57 24.15
N PRO A 396 14.30 8.34 25.17
CA PRO A 396 15.74 8.28 24.97
C PRO A 396 16.18 7.27 23.91
N ALA A 397 15.56 6.08 23.87
CA ALA A 397 15.88 5.05 22.89
C ALA A 397 15.62 5.51 21.44
N ASN A 398 14.56 6.29 21.19
CA ASN A 398 14.25 6.80 19.86
C ASN A 398 15.20 7.92 19.45
N LYS A 399 15.68 8.73 20.40
CA LYS A 399 16.73 9.73 20.14
C LYS A 399 18.02 9.04 19.68
N VAL A 400 18.40 7.93 20.30
CA VAL A 400 19.57 7.14 19.88
C VAL A 400 19.42 6.65 18.43
N ILE A 401 18.22 6.19 18.05
CA ILE A 401 17.96 5.77 16.65
C ILE A 401 18.18 6.94 15.70
N ILE A 402 17.63 8.13 16.01
CA ILE A 402 17.80 9.33 15.17
C ILE A 402 19.28 9.71 15.03
N GLU A 403 20.05 9.67 16.13
CA GLU A 403 21.48 9.99 16.05
C GLU A 403 22.28 8.94 15.26
N LYS A 404 21.94 7.66 15.35
CA LYS A 404 22.53 6.63 14.48
C LYS A 404 22.24 6.89 13.00
N LEU A 405 21.00 7.21 12.66
CA LEU A 405 20.61 7.57 11.29
C LEU A 405 21.35 8.81 10.79
N ARG A 406 21.48 9.83 11.64
CA ARG A 406 22.23 11.06 11.35
C ARG A 406 23.73 10.75 11.10
N ALA A 407 24.35 10.01 11.98
CA ALA A 407 25.77 9.62 11.87
C ALA A 407 26.04 8.77 10.63
N ALA A 408 25.05 8.00 10.18
CA ALA A 408 25.12 7.19 8.96
C ALA A 408 24.94 8.02 7.67
N GLY A 409 24.58 9.30 7.77
CA GLY A 409 24.34 10.17 6.63
C GLY A 409 22.99 9.99 5.95
N VAL A 410 21.98 9.53 6.69
CA VAL A 410 20.59 9.50 6.20
C VAL A 410 20.11 10.94 6.07
N GLU A 411 19.51 11.28 4.94
CA GLU A 411 18.98 12.61 4.69
C GLU A 411 17.72 12.85 5.51
N PHE A 412 17.73 13.93 6.31
CA PHE A 412 16.61 14.34 7.16
C PHE A 412 15.67 15.35 6.50
N GLY A 413 15.73 15.45 5.18
CA GLY A 413 15.07 16.47 4.42
C GLY A 413 15.93 17.74 4.46
N ASN A 414 16.67 17.96 3.40
CA ASN A 414 17.23 19.26 3.05
C ASN A 414 16.40 19.86 1.92
N VAL A 415 15.10 19.62 1.95
CA VAL A 415 14.23 20.44 1.14
C VAL A 415 14.41 21.82 1.72
N GLU A 416 15.10 22.70 0.99
CA GLU A 416 14.88 24.11 1.18
C GLU A 416 13.37 24.27 1.17
N VAL A 417 12.78 24.40 2.36
CA VAL A 417 11.41 24.88 2.49
C VAL A 417 11.46 26.17 1.73
N SER A 418 10.82 26.21 0.59
CA SER A 418 10.86 27.32 -0.30
C SER A 418 10.60 28.56 0.58
N ARG A 419 11.64 29.37 0.84
CA ARG A 419 11.51 30.63 1.57
C ARG A 419 10.73 31.65 0.73
N LEU A 420 10.02 31.16 -0.27
CA LEU A 420 9.15 31.95 -1.11
C LEU A 420 7.97 32.44 -0.25
N PRO A 421 7.56 33.68 -0.45
CA PRO A 421 6.42 34.25 0.26
C PRO A 421 5.21 33.34 0.14
N GLN A 422 4.56 33.00 1.25
CA GLN A 422 3.38 32.12 1.31
C GLN A 422 2.10 32.89 0.92
N ASN A 423 2.14 33.58 -0.21
CA ASN A 423 1.11 34.50 -0.70
C ASN A 423 -0.06 33.81 -1.40
N LEU A 424 0.03 32.48 -1.62
CA LEU A 424 -1.03 31.68 -2.21
C LEU A 424 -1.80 30.81 -1.19
N VAL A 425 -1.57 30.98 0.11
CA VAL A 425 -2.31 30.23 1.15
C VAL A 425 -3.82 30.38 0.96
N GLY A 426 -4.53 29.24 0.94
CA GLY A 426 -5.96 29.19 0.74
C GLY A 426 -6.45 29.38 -0.71
N LYS A 427 -5.57 29.61 -1.68
CA LYS A 427 -5.91 29.79 -3.08
C LYS A 427 -5.80 28.47 -3.87
N ASN A 428 -6.84 28.17 -4.66
CA ASN A 428 -6.85 27.02 -5.56
C ASN A 428 -6.60 27.52 -6.99
N ILE A 429 -5.49 27.14 -7.60
CA ILE A 429 -5.12 27.54 -8.96
C ILE A 429 -5.04 26.30 -9.83
N VAL A 430 -5.82 26.28 -10.89
CA VAL A 430 -5.85 25.16 -11.85
C VAL A 430 -4.94 25.49 -13.02
N VAL A 431 -4.12 24.55 -13.47
CA VAL A 431 -3.26 24.70 -14.64
C VAL A 431 -3.78 23.80 -15.78
N THR A 432 -3.77 24.32 -17.01
CA THR A 432 -4.16 23.57 -18.20
C THR A 432 -3.35 24.01 -19.42
N GLY A 433 -3.07 23.07 -20.30
CA GLY A 433 -2.22 23.33 -21.47
C GLY A 433 -0.71 23.33 -21.12
N THR A 434 0.12 23.55 -22.13
CA THR A 434 1.57 23.57 -22.04
C THR A 434 2.07 25.00 -21.82
N LEU A 435 2.76 25.25 -20.72
CA LEU A 435 3.42 26.53 -20.43
C LEU A 435 4.82 26.52 -21.03
N VAL A 436 5.36 27.70 -21.31
CA VAL A 436 6.69 27.86 -21.95
C VAL A 436 7.82 27.69 -20.94
N ASN A 437 7.66 28.27 -19.74
CA ASN A 437 8.70 28.29 -18.70
C ASN A 437 8.45 27.28 -17.54
N PHE A 438 7.34 26.57 -17.58
CA PHE A 438 6.98 25.55 -16.60
C PHE A 438 6.55 24.30 -17.33
N ASP A 439 7.08 23.14 -16.96
CA ASP A 439 6.36 21.91 -17.16
C ASP A 439 5.15 21.86 -16.19
N ARG A 440 4.23 20.94 -16.40
CA ARG A 440 3.00 20.82 -15.60
C ARG A 440 3.32 20.65 -14.12
N ASP A 441 4.24 19.75 -13.80
CA ASP A 441 4.65 19.45 -12.42
C ASP A 441 5.38 20.64 -11.79
N GLY A 442 6.15 21.40 -12.57
CA GLY A 442 6.81 22.62 -12.17
C GLY A 442 5.85 23.75 -11.83
N ALA A 443 4.81 23.95 -12.64
CA ALA A 443 3.78 24.96 -12.36
C ALA A 443 2.99 24.59 -11.08
N GLU A 444 2.58 23.34 -10.95
CA GLU A 444 1.92 22.85 -9.75
C GLU A 444 2.80 22.93 -8.51
N ARG A 445 4.10 22.66 -8.65
CA ARG A 445 5.09 22.83 -7.59
C ARG A 445 5.23 24.29 -7.19
N ALA A 446 5.35 25.21 -8.16
CA ALA A 446 5.47 26.65 -7.89
C ALA A 446 4.27 27.21 -7.11
N ILE A 447 3.06 26.67 -7.33
CA ILE A 447 1.86 27.01 -6.57
C ILE A 447 1.96 26.44 -5.15
N ARG A 448 2.33 25.16 -4.99
CA ARG A 448 2.46 24.51 -3.69
C ARG A 448 3.54 25.15 -2.83
N ASP A 449 4.69 25.50 -3.43
CA ASP A 449 5.82 26.14 -2.75
C ASP A 449 5.46 27.51 -2.16
N ARG A 450 4.32 28.09 -2.58
CA ARG A 450 3.78 29.37 -2.07
C ARG A 450 2.50 29.21 -1.25
N GLY A 451 2.21 27.97 -0.80
CA GLY A 451 1.06 27.64 0.06
C GLY A 451 -0.27 27.47 -0.67
N GLY A 452 -0.29 27.52 -2.00
CA GLY A 452 -1.47 27.30 -2.82
C GLY A 452 -1.80 25.82 -3.04
N LYS A 453 -2.99 25.54 -3.56
CA LYS A 453 -3.42 24.19 -4.01
C LYS A 453 -3.62 24.20 -5.51
N SER A 454 -3.18 23.12 -6.20
CA SER A 454 -3.40 22.96 -7.64
C SER A 454 -4.31 21.75 -7.90
N PRO A 455 -5.64 21.90 -7.81
CA PRO A 455 -6.59 20.84 -8.12
C PRO A 455 -6.67 20.57 -9.62
N GLY A 456 -6.92 19.32 -10.01
CA GLY A 456 -7.02 18.91 -11.40
C GLY A 456 -8.22 19.47 -12.17
N SER A 457 -9.23 20.06 -11.49
CA SER A 457 -10.48 20.55 -12.10
C SER A 457 -10.91 21.92 -11.58
N VAL A 458 -11.59 22.69 -12.45
CA VAL A 458 -12.16 24.01 -12.12
C VAL A 458 -13.45 23.87 -11.32
N SER A 459 -13.60 24.66 -10.26
CA SER A 459 -14.78 24.70 -9.39
C SER A 459 -15.08 26.15 -8.95
N LYS A 460 -16.22 26.38 -8.27
CA LYS A 460 -16.54 27.69 -7.65
C LYS A 460 -15.50 28.17 -6.62
N LYS A 461 -14.64 27.27 -6.13
CA LYS A 461 -13.54 27.59 -5.18
C LYS A 461 -12.22 27.86 -5.90
N THR A 462 -12.17 27.78 -7.23
CA THR A 462 -10.96 28.05 -8.01
C THR A 462 -10.69 29.54 -8.03
N PHE A 463 -9.49 29.93 -7.60
CA PHE A 463 -9.04 31.34 -7.57
C PHE A 463 -8.69 31.81 -8.97
N ALA A 464 -8.02 30.99 -9.78
CA ALA A 464 -7.67 31.29 -11.16
C ALA A 464 -7.43 30.01 -11.97
N LEU A 465 -7.66 30.09 -13.29
CA LEU A 465 -7.24 29.09 -14.27
C LEU A 465 -6.06 29.63 -15.07
N VAL A 466 -4.93 28.96 -14.99
CA VAL A 466 -3.75 29.25 -15.82
C VAL A 466 -3.82 28.43 -17.10
N VAL A 467 -3.66 29.13 -18.24
CA VAL A 467 -3.85 28.57 -19.57
C VAL A 467 -2.59 28.70 -20.38
N GLY A 468 -2.00 27.57 -20.78
CA GLY A 468 -0.90 27.47 -21.73
C GLY A 468 -1.38 27.15 -23.16
N ALA A 469 -0.43 26.81 -24.02
CA ALA A 469 -0.71 26.35 -25.36
C ALA A 469 -1.49 25.02 -25.32
N GLU A 470 -2.37 24.79 -26.28
CA GLU A 470 -3.18 23.56 -26.42
C GLU A 470 -4.03 23.23 -25.17
N ALA A 471 -4.56 24.24 -24.52
CA ALA A 471 -5.39 24.06 -23.33
C ALA A 471 -6.68 23.30 -23.63
N GLY A 472 -7.03 22.37 -22.75
CA GLY A 472 -8.26 21.58 -22.89
C GLY A 472 -9.52 22.44 -22.83
N ALA A 473 -10.38 22.36 -23.85
CA ALA A 473 -11.59 23.15 -23.99
C ALA A 473 -12.55 23.04 -22.78
N SER A 474 -12.64 21.87 -22.15
CA SER A 474 -13.52 21.60 -21.00
C SER A 474 -13.23 22.50 -19.78
N LYS A 475 -11.94 22.70 -19.44
CA LYS A 475 -11.56 23.56 -18.30
C LYS A 475 -11.78 25.04 -18.60
N LEU A 476 -11.54 25.47 -19.85
CA LEU A 476 -11.79 26.83 -20.30
C LEU A 476 -13.28 27.19 -20.25
N THR A 477 -14.14 26.35 -20.82
CA THR A 477 -15.59 26.54 -20.79
C THR A 477 -16.11 26.62 -19.35
N LYS A 478 -15.65 25.70 -18.49
CA LYS A 478 -16.08 25.66 -17.09
C LYS A 478 -15.60 26.87 -16.28
N ALA A 479 -14.42 27.41 -16.58
CA ALA A 479 -13.92 28.63 -15.95
C ALA A 479 -14.76 29.85 -16.37
N GLN A 480 -15.13 29.94 -17.64
CA GLN A 480 -16.03 30.99 -18.17
C GLN A 480 -17.42 30.92 -17.54
N GLU A 481 -18.03 29.73 -17.48
CA GLU A 481 -19.32 29.50 -16.84
C GLU A 481 -19.36 29.87 -15.36
N LEU A 482 -18.27 29.64 -14.65
CA LEU A 482 -18.15 29.90 -13.20
C LEU A 482 -17.57 31.29 -12.88
N GLY A 483 -17.25 32.11 -13.92
CA GLY A 483 -16.63 33.41 -13.72
C GLY A 483 -15.23 33.35 -13.09
N VAL A 484 -14.51 32.26 -13.28
CA VAL A 484 -13.14 32.07 -12.75
C VAL A 484 -12.17 32.85 -13.65
N PRO A 485 -11.29 33.71 -13.09
CA PRO A 485 -10.27 34.42 -13.85
C PRO A 485 -9.36 33.48 -14.63
N ILE A 486 -9.16 33.79 -15.92
CA ILE A 486 -8.29 33.03 -16.81
C ILE A 486 -7.00 33.81 -16.99
N LEU A 487 -5.87 33.19 -16.71
CA LEU A 487 -4.55 33.79 -16.72
C LEU A 487 -3.68 33.14 -17.79
N ASN A 488 -2.89 33.96 -18.50
CA ASN A 488 -1.76 33.45 -19.26
C ASN A 488 -0.55 33.23 -18.36
N GLU A 489 0.54 32.71 -18.93
CA GLU A 489 1.75 32.37 -18.16
C GLU A 489 2.41 33.58 -17.50
N ASP A 490 2.42 34.74 -18.15
CA ASP A 490 3.04 35.95 -17.55
C ASP A 490 2.19 36.50 -16.41
N GLN A 491 0.87 36.46 -16.55
CA GLN A 491 -0.06 36.79 -15.47
C GLN A 491 0.05 35.78 -14.31
N PHE A 492 0.32 34.52 -14.61
CA PHE A 492 0.57 33.50 -13.59
C PHE A 492 1.85 33.79 -12.78
N LYS A 493 2.93 34.26 -13.43
CA LYS A 493 4.16 34.68 -12.73
C LYS A 493 3.85 35.81 -11.75
N VAL A 494 3.06 36.81 -12.15
CA VAL A 494 2.64 37.91 -11.25
C VAL A 494 1.87 37.35 -10.04
N VAL A 495 0.94 36.42 -10.27
CA VAL A 495 0.21 35.76 -9.16
C VAL A 495 1.13 34.97 -8.25
N LEU A 496 2.14 34.29 -8.79
CA LEU A 496 3.14 33.58 -7.98
C LEU A 496 3.96 34.54 -7.10
N GLU A 497 4.23 35.77 -7.57
CA GLU A 497 5.02 36.76 -6.83
C GLU A 497 4.20 37.54 -5.81
N THR A 498 3.00 37.96 -6.18
CA THR A 498 2.17 38.87 -5.38
C THR A 498 1.08 38.20 -4.61
N GLY A 499 0.60 37.05 -5.08
CA GLY A 499 -0.63 36.40 -4.60
C GLY A 499 -1.90 37.01 -5.16
N GLU A 500 -1.87 38.12 -5.88
CA GLU A 500 -3.03 38.85 -6.36
C GLU A 500 -3.23 38.67 -7.88
N LEU A 501 -4.48 38.77 -8.31
CA LEU A 501 -4.79 38.77 -9.74
C LEU A 501 -4.24 40.05 -10.40
N PRO A 502 -3.57 39.94 -11.55
CA PRO A 502 -3.15 41.12 -12.28
C PRO A 502 -4.36 41.97 -12.70
N ALA A 503 -4.20 43.29 -12.65
CA ALA A 503 -5.25 44.26 -12.98
C ALA A 503 -5.72 44.15 -14.46
#